data_24ccf90828335f0925cce0e075e215e4
#
_entry.id   24ccf90828335f0925cce0e075e215e4
#
_cell.length_a   1.000
_cell.length_b   1.000
_cell.length_c   1.000
_cell.angle_alpha   90.00
_cell.angle_beta   90.00
_cell.angle_gamma   90.00
#
_symmetry.space_group_name_H-M   'P 1'
#
loop_
_entity.id
_entity.type
_entity.pdbx_description
1 polymer ?
#
loop_
_entity_poly.entity_id
_entity_poly.type
_entity_poly.pdbx_seq_one_letter_code
_entity_poly.pdbx_strand_id
1 'polypeptide(L)'
;MSVTQAIQIADMVRETRQHLGLTQEEFALKLGVSYQSVNRWENGRTKPLPIAVNRIKQILHSTGDRGFELLLKYFPDDAIASSAI
;
A
#
# COMPACT_ATOMS: atom_id res chain seq x y z
N MET A 1 -8.10 12.09 10.41
CA MET A 1 -8.37 10.83 9.65
C MET A 1 -9.52 10.10 10.32
N SER A 2 -10.49 9.64 9.54
CA SER A 2 -11.62 8.90 10.10
C SER A 2 -11.19 7.48 10.48
N VAL A 3 -11.95 6.82 11.36
CA VAL A 3 -11.69 5.44 11.76
C VAL A 3 -11.71 4.52 10.53
N THR A 4 -12.68 4.71 9.62
CA THR A 4 -12.78 3.92 8.39
C THR A 4 -11.55 4.08 7.51
N GLN A 5 -11.06 5.32 7.34
CA GLN A 5 -9.84 5.58 6.56
C GLN A 5 -8.61 4.95 7.21
N ALA A 6 -8.51 5.01 8.55
CA ALA A 6 -7.39 4.39 9.28
C ALA A 6 -7.36 2.89 9.06
N ILE A 7 -8.52 2.22 9.11
CA ILE A 7 -8.63 0.78 8.89
C ILE A 7 -8.26 0.43 7.46
N GLN A 8 -8.76 1.18 6.47
CA GLN A 8 -8.47 0.94 5.05
C GLN A 8 -6.98 1.10 4.73
N ILE A 9 -6.35 2.13 5.28
CA ILE A 9 -4.92 2.39 5.08
C ILE A 9 -4.11 1.27 5.72
N ALA A 10 -4.42 0.88 6.95
CA ALA A 10 -3.74 -0.20 7.65
C ALA A 10 -3.83 -1.51 6.86
N ASP A 11 -5.03 -1.85 6.38
CA ASP A 11 -5.26 -3.06 5.58
C ASP A 11 -4.50 -3.01 4.26
N MET A 12 -4.51 -1.86 3.59
CA MET A 12 -3.81 -1.69 2.31
C MET A 12 -2.31 -1.92 2.47
N VAL A 13 -1.69 -1.34 3.48
CA VAL A 13 -0.26 -1.51 3.72
C VAL A 13 0.04 -2.98 4.03
N ARG A 14 -0.73 -3.59 4.93
CA ARG A 14 -0.54 -4.99 5.33
C ARG A 14 -0.73 -5.95 4.17
N GLU A 15 -1.82 -5.81 3.41
CA GLU A 15 -2.10 -6.72 2.29
C GLU A 15 -1.06 -6.59 1.19
N THR A 16 -0.59 -5.37 0.91
CA THR A 16 0.49 -5.15 -0.06
C THR A 16 1.75 -5.86 0.40
N ARG A 17 2.12 -5.66 1.66
CA ARG A 17 3.31 -6.31 2.22
C ARG A 17 3.21 -7.83 2.16
N GLN A 18 2.07 -8.39 2.54
CA GLN A 18 1.84 -9.84 2.51
C GLN A 18 1.84 -10.39 1.09
N HIS A 19 1.29 -9.65 0.14
CA HIS A 19 1.33 -10.00 -1.28
C HIS A 19 2.77 -10.14 -1.76
N LEU A 20 3.66 -9.28 -1.30
CA LEU A 20 5.08 -9.32 -1.66
C LEU A 20 5.88 -10.36 -0.86
N GLY A 21 5.28 -10.96 0.17
CA GLY A 21 5.98 -11.92 1.03
C GLY A 21 7.06 -11.31 1.89
N LEU A 22 6.90 -10.03 2.27
CA LEU A 22 7.92 -9.30 3.00
C LEU A 22 7.57 -9.11 4.47
N THR A 23 8.59 -9.04 5.32
CA THR A 23 8.44 -8.55 6.70
C THR A 23 8.23 -7.03 6.66
N GLN A 24 7.81 -6.46 7.80
CA GLN A 24 7.70 -5.00 7.92
C GLN A 24 9.04 -4.31 7.66
N GLU A 25 10.13 -4.88 8.16
CA GLU A 25 11.47 -4.31 7.94
C GLU A 25 11.87 -4.34 6.47
N GLU A 26 11.62 -5.46 5.81
CA GLU A 26 11.92 -5.60 4.38
C GLU A 26 11.07 -4.64 3.54
N PHE A 27 9.81 -4.49 3.88
CA PHE A 27 8.92 -3.57 3.19
C PHE A 27 9.36 -2.11 3.38
N ALA A 28 9.77 -1.77 4.60
CA ALA A 28 10.32 -0.44 4.90
C ALA A 28 11.54 -0.14 4.03
N LEU A 29 12.47 -1.09 3.91
CA LEU A 29 13.63 -0.95 3.02
C LEU A 29 13.20 -0.72 1.57
N LYS A 30 12.24 -1.48 1.10
CA LYS A 30 11.75 -1.38 -0.27
C LYS A 30 11.12 -0.01 -0.54
N LEU A 31 10.42 0.54 0.43
CA LEU A 31 9.77 1.84 0.31
C LEU A 31 10.68 3.03 0.63
N GLY A 32 11.86 2.77 1.21
CA GLY A 32 12.77 3.84 1.62
C GLY A 32 12.29 4.58 2.85
N VAL A 33 11.61 3.90 3.78
CA VAL A 33 11.10 4.48 5.03
C VAL A 33 11.60 3.67 6.22
N SER A 34 11.32 4.17 7.44
CA SER A 34 11.69 3.45 8.65
C SER A 34 10.72 2.30 8.94
N TYR A 35 11.20 1.28 9.65
CA TYR A 35 10.36 0.21 10.17
C TYR A 35 9.19 0.74 10.99
N GLN A 36 9.46 1.74 11.85
CA GLN A 36 8.44 2.34 12.69
C GLN A 36 7.31 2.96 11.88
N SER A 37 7.63 3.54 10.73
CA SER A 37 6.61 4.09 9.82
C SER A 37 5.67 3.01 9.35
N VAL A 38 6.19 1.91 8.83
CA VAL A 38 5.37 0.79 8.36
C VAL A 38 4.52 0.25 9.51
N ASN A 39 5.12 0.05 10.68
CA ASN A 39 4.41 -0.45 11.85
C ASN A 39 3.25 0.47 12.25
N ARG A 40 3.47 1.78 12.28
CA ARG A 40 2.43 2.75 12.62
C ARG A 40 1.31 2.77 11.60
N TRP A 41 1.63 2.65 10.31
CA TRP A 41 0.61 2.59 9.25
C TRP A 41 -0.27 1.36 9.43
N GLU A 42 0.34 0.20 9.68
CA GLU A 42 -0.40 -1.05 9.86
C GLU A 42 -1.23 -1.08 11.13
N ASN A 43 -0.87 -0.27 12.12
CA ASN A 43 -1.64 -0.13 13.35
C ASN A 43 -2.65 1.03 13.31
N GLY A 44 -2.77 1.69 12.17
CA GLY A 44 -3.74 2.77 11.99
C GLY A 44 -3.40 4.05 12.74
N ARG A 45 -2.16 4.22 13.20
CA ARG A 45 -1.75 5.39 14.00
C ARG A 45 -1.41 6.61 13.15
N THR A 46 -0.81 6.37 11.99
CA THR A 46 -0.47 7.43 11.02
C THR A 46 -0.77 6.92 9.62
N LYS A 47 -0.86 7.85 8.68
CA LYS A 47 -1.02 7.49 7.26
C LYS A 47 0.30 7.71 6.52
N PRO A 48 0.58 6.94 5.46
CA PRO A 48 1.75 7.16 4.63
C PRO A 48 1.72 8.54 3.97
N LEU A 49 2.90 9.12 3.79
CA LEU A 49 3.03 10.33 2.97
C LEU A 49 2.71 10.01 1.50
N PRO A 50 2.28 11.01 0.71
CA PRO A 50 1.93 10.78 -0.69
C PRO A 50 3.01 10.07 -1.50
N ILE A 51 4.29 10.37 -1.26
CA ILE A 51 5.38 9.71 -1.98
C ILE A 51 5.44 8.21 -1.67
N ALA A 52 5.17 7.82 -0.43
CA ALA A 52 5.12 6.41 -0.05
C ALA A 52 3.92 5.71 -0.68
N VAL A 53 2.77 6.37 -0.70
CA VAL A 53 1.56 5.84 -1.36
C VAL A 53 1.83 5.62 -2.85
N ASN A 54 2.47 6.58 -3.51
CA ASN A 54 2.80 6.45 -4.93
C ASN A 54 3.74 5.27 -5.20
N ARG A 55 4.71 5.03 -4.32
CA ARG A 55 5.59 3.87 -4.44
C ARG A 55 4.83 2.56 -4.29
N ILE A 56 3.91 2.50 -3.35
CA ILE A 56 3.04 1.33 -3.17
C ILE A 56 2.23 1.08 -4.44
N LYS A 57 1.62 2.12 -5.02
CA LYS A 57 0.88 1.99 -6.27
C LYS A 57 1.75 1.46 -7.41
N GLN A 58 2.96 1.97 -7.54
CA GLN A 58 3.91 1.52 -8.56
C GLN A 58 4.23 0.03 -8.40
N ILE A 59 4.46 -0.41 -7.17
CA ILE A 59 4.72 -1.81 -6.86
C ILE A 59 3.52 -2.67 -7.27
N LEU A 60 2.31 -2.25 -6.92
CA LEU A 60 1.10 -2.99 -7.27
C LEU A 60 0.89 -3.06 -8.78
N HIS A 61 1.20 -1.99 -9.52
CA HIS A 61 1.15 -2.00 -10.98
C HIS A 61 2.11 -3.02 -11.59
N SER A 62 3.22 -3.31 -10.93
CA SER A 62 4.28 -4.16 -11.48
C SER A 62 4.20 -5.61 -11.02
N THR A 63 3.24 -5.98 -10.18
CA THR A 63 3.20 -7.29 -9.56
C THR A 63 2.06 -8.20 -10.05
N GLY A 64 1.62 -8.00 -11.29
CA GLY A 64 0.69 -8.92 -11.96
C GLY A 64 -0.75 -8.79 -11.50
N ASP A 65 -1.51 -9.88 -11.67
CA ASP A 65 -2.97 -9.88 -11.44
C ASP A 65 -3.32 -9.59 -9.98
N ARG A 66 -2.59 -10.16 -9.04
CA ARG A 66 -2.88 -9.91 -7.62
C ARG A 66 -2.58 -8.46 -7.24
N GLY A 67 -1.52 -7.88 -7.79
CA GLY A 67 -1.24 -6.46 -7.61
C GLY A 67 -2.37 -5.59 -8.15
N PHE A 68 -2.88 -5.93 -9.33
CA PHE A 68 -4.00 -5.22 -9.94
C PHE A 68 -5.29 -5.36 -9.10
N GLU A 69 -5.55 -6.53 -8.54
CA GLU A 69 -6.69 -6.74 -7.63
C GLU A 69 -6.62 -5.82 -6.43
N LEU A 70 -5.42 -5.66 -5.84
CA LEU A 70 -5.23 -4.76 -4.71
C LEU A 70 -5.40 -3.29 -5.12
N LEU A 71 -4.98 -2.93 -6.34
CA LEU A 71 -5.24 -1.60 -6.88
C LEU A 71 -6.74 -1.34 -7.01
N LEU A 72 -7.49 -2.30 -7.54
CA LEU A 72 -8.94 -2.18 -7.66
C LEU A 72 -9.60 -2.00 -6.30
N LYS A 73 -9.10 -2.71 -5.30
CA LYS A 73 -9.67 -2.69 -3.96
C LYS A 73 -9.43 -1.36 -3.24
N TYR A 74 -8.21 -0.83 -3.33
CA TYR A 74 -7.79 0.33 -2.53
C TYR A 74 -7.61 1.61 -3.34
N PHE A 75 -7.34 1.49 -4.62
CA PHE A 75 -7.10 2.64 -5.52
C PHE A 75 -7.86 2.44 -6.82
N PRO A 76 -9.20 2.36 -6.76
CA PRO A 76 -9.99 2.03 -7.96
C PRO A 76 -9.81 3.03 -9.10
N ASP A 77 -9.63 4.32 -8.80
CA ASP A 77 -9.44 5.33 -9.83
C ASP A 77 -8.14 5.13 -10.61
N ASP A 78 -7.07 4.75 -9.90
CA ASP A 78 -5.78 4.46 -10.55
C ASP A 78 -5.85 3.19 -11.39
N ALA A 79 -6.54 2.16 -10.90
CA ALA A 79 -6.71 0.91 -11.64
C ALA A 79 -7.52 1.13 -12.91
N ILE A 80 -8.61 1.90 -12.83
CA ILE A 80 -9.45 2.23 -13.99
C ILE A 80 -8.66 3.04 -15.01
N ALA A 81 -7.90 4.03 -14.56
CA ALA A 81 -7.07 4.85 -15.45
C ALA A 81 -6.04 3.99 -16.18
N SER A 82 -5.42 3.02 -15.50
CA SER A 82 -4.46 2.10 -16.11
C SER A 82 -5.10 1.20 -17.16
N SER A 83 -6.32 0.73 -16.91
CA SER A 83 -7.00 -0.18 -17.83
C SER A 83 -7.69 0.52 -19.00
N ALA A 84 -7.82 1.84 -18.96
CA ALA A 84 -8.45 2.64 -20.02
C ALA A 84 -7.53 2.88 -21.22
N ILE A 85 -6.27 2.49 -21.14
CA ILE A 85 -5.30 2.67 -22.22
C ILE A 85 -5.40 1.52 -23.26
#